data_438d01fe8a7f2c4fb2f0675d9c74d300
#
_entry.id   438d01fe8a7f2c4fb2f0675d9c74d300
#
_cell.length_a   1.000
_cell.length_b   1.000
_cell.length_c   1.000
_cell.angle_alpha   90.00
_cell.angle_beta   90.00
_cell.angle_gamma   90.00
#
_symmetry.space_group_name_H-M   'P 1'
#
loop_
_entity.id
_entity.type
_entity.pdbx_description
1 polymer ?
#
loop_
_entity_poly.entity_id
_entity_poly.type
_entity_poly.pdbx_seq_one_letter_code
_entity_poly.pdbx_strand_id
1 'polypeptide(L)'
;MRRVLSVLVENEPGVLSRVAGLFSGRGFNIESLNVAPTLEDGVSLMTITTSGDEQIIEQIVKQLRKLVTVVKVVDFYGMAYVEREMMFIKVHAEESKRGEVLRIADIFRCKVVDVSLTDLTLEATGDHSKLQAIIQLLQKFGIKELARTGTLAVRRTMQSDDI
;
A
#
# COMPACT_ATOMS: atom_id res chain seq x y z
N MET A 1 -2.36 -15.95 1.07
CA MET A 1 -1.58 -15.19 2.08
C MET A 1 -1.13 -13.88 1.45
N ARG A 2 -1.30 -12.77 2.17
CA ARG A 2 -0.85 -11.44 1.71
C ARG A 2 0.66 -11.30 1.90
N ARG A 3 1.36 -10.82 0.89
CA ARG A 3 2.81 -10.56 0.89
C ARG A 3 3.11 -9.13 0.47
N VAL A 4 4.08 -8.54 1.12
CA VAL A 4 4.63 -7.24 0.75
C VAL A 4 6.08 -7.44 0.33
N LEU A 5 6.39 -6.99 -0.87
CA LEU A 5 7.72 -7.08 -1.49
C LEU A 5 8.26 -5.68 -1.76
N SER A 6 9.52 -5.47 -1.45
CA SER A 6 10.26 -4.26 -1.83
C SER A 6 11.28 -4.62 -2.90
N VAL A 7 11.21 -3.95 -4.04
CA VAL A 7 12.06 -4.22 -5.20
C VAL A 7 12.79 -2.94 -5.58
N LEU A 8 14.10 -2.93 -5.36
CA LEU A 8 14.97 -1.84 -5.76
C LEU A 8 15.40 -2.07 -7.21
N VAL A 9 15.11 -1.11 -8.09
CA VAL A 9 15.31 -1.27 -9.53
C VAL A 9 16.05 -0.08 -10.13
N GLU A 10 16.78 -0.33 -11.21
CA GLU A 10 17.24 0.75 -12.07
C GLU A 10 16.05 1.41 -12.75
N ASN A 11 16.00 2.75 -12.70
CA ASN A 11 14.88 3.51 -13.28
C ASN A 11 15.08 3.65 -14.81
N GLU A 12 14.74 2.59 -15.52
CA GLU A 12 14.82 2.51 -16.97
C GLU A 12 13.43 2.28 -17.61
N PRO A 13 13.23 2.71 -18.85
CA PRO A 13 12.01 2.37 -19.58
C PRO A 13 11.76 0.86 -19.64
N GLY A 14 10.53 0.44 -19.35
CA GLY A 14 10.14 -0.96 -19.41
C GLY A 14 10.37 -1.79 -18.15
N VAL A 15 11.05 -1.28 -17.11
CA VAL A 15 11.28 -2.02 -15.85
C VAL A 15 9.98 -2.39 -15.18
N LEU A 16 9.04 -1.46 -15.07
CA LEU A 16 7.73 -1.71 -14.48
C LEU A 16 6.98 -2.83 -15.22
N SER A 17 7.01 -2.80 -16.54
CA SER A 17 6.37 -3.84 -17.36
C SER A 17 7.01 -5.21 -17.16
N ARG A 18 8.33 -5.29 -17.03
CA ARG A 18 9.05 -6.54 -16.77
C ARG A 18 8.71 -7.13 -15.42
N VAL A 19 8.69 -6.29 -14.39
CA VAL A 19 8.33 -6.71 -13.02
C VAL A 19 6.88 -7.17 -12.99
N ALA A 20 5.95 -6.38 -13.51
CA ALA A 20 4.53 -6.73 -13.56
C ALA A 20 4.28 -8.02 -14.39
N GLY A 21 5.04 -8.22 -15.46
CA GLY A 21 4.95 -9.39 -16.31
C GLY A 21 5.27 -10.72 -15.62
N LEU A 22 6.13 -10.71 -14.62
CA LEU A 22 6.42 -11.89 -13.80
C LEU A 22 5.20 -12.36 -13.00
N PHE A 23 4.42 -11.43 -12.48
CA PHE A 23 3.18 -11.72 -11.77
C PHE A 23 2.10 -12.21 -12.74
N SER A 24 1.91 -11.50 -13.84
CA SER A 24 0.90 -11.84 -14.86
C SER A 24 1.17 -13.21 -15.50
N GLY A 25 2.41 -13.53 -15.80
CA GLY A 25 2.80 -14.78 -16.42
C GLY A 25 2.54 -16.03 -15.55
N ARG A 26 2.35 -15.82 -14.24
CA ARG A 26 2.02 -16.89 -13.28
C ARG A 26 0.59 -16.81 -12.76
N GLY A 27 -0.24 -15.95 -13.36
CA GLY A 27 -1.63 -15.76 -12.94
C GLY A 27 -1.80 -15.07 -11.59
N PHE A 28 -0.76 -14.36 -11.10
CA PHE A 28 -0.83 -13.61 -9.87
C PHE A 28 -1.24 -12.16 -10.12
N ASN A 29 -2.11 -11.65 -9.26
CA ASN A 29 -2.53 -10.26 -9.30
C ASN A 29 -1.67 -9.41 -8.36
N ILE A 30 -1.31 -8.22 -8.82
CA ILE A 30 -0.74 -7.17 -7.98
C ILE A 30 -1.90 -6.40 -7.36
N GLU A 31 -2.04 -6.48 -6.04
CA GLU A 31 -3.11 -5.79 -5.32
C GLU A 31 -2.82 -4.29 -5.18
N SER A 32 -1.58 -3.95 -4.92
CA SER A 32 -1.12 -2.56 -4.89
C SER A 32 0.33 -2.44 -5.32
N LEU A 33 0.65 -1.31 -5.93
CA LEU A 33 1.99 -1.00 -6.43
C LEU A 33 2.29 0.46 -6.15
N ASN A 34 3.43 0.70 -5.52
CA ASN A 34 3.96 2.03 -5.29
C ASN A 34 5.39 2.08 -5.86
N VAL A 35 5.70 3.11 -6.63
CA VAL A 35 7.02 3.31 -7.24
C VAL A 35 7.46 4.75 -7.01
N ALA A 36 8.65 4.94 -6.48
CA ALA A 36 9.22 6.26 -6.28
C ALA A 36 10.74 6.23 -6.39
N PRO A 37 11.38 7.37 -6.77
CA PRO A 37 12.83 7.48 -6.76
C PRO A 37 13.40 7.32 -5.35
N THR A 38 14.66 6.90 -5.28
CA THR A 38 15.43 6.81 -4.04
C THR A 38 16.44 7.97 -3.94
N LEU A 39 17.26 7.94 -2.90
CA LEU A 39 18.36 8.90 -2.75
C LEU A 39 19.50 8.65 -3.76
N GLU A 40 19.54 7.46 -4.34
CA GLU A 40 20.52 7.10 -5.37
C GLU A 40 19.97 7.45 -6.75
N ASP A 41 20.72 8.24 -7.51
CA ASP A 41 20.33 8.64 -8.85
C ASP A 41 20.13 7.43 -9.77
N GLY A 42 19.04 7.44 -10.52
CA GLY A 42 18.69 6.36 -11.45
C GLY A 42 18.18 5.09 -10.80
N VAL A 43 17.87 5.12 -9.50
CA VAL A 43 17.34 3.96 -8.76
C VAL A 43 15.98 4.30 -8.16
N SER A 44 15.00 3.43 -8.39
CA SER A 44 13.65 3.54 -7.83
C SER A 44 13.32 2.35 -6.94
N LEU A 45 12.46 2.59 -5.96
CA LEU A 45 11.92 1.55 -5.09
C LEU A 45 10.49 1.27 -5.47
N MET A 46 10.20 0.01 -5.78
CA MET A 46 8.84 -0.51 -5.94
C MET A 46 8.43 -1.23 -4.65
N THR A 47 7.25 -0.93 -4.15
CA THR A 47 6.63 -1.71 -3.08
C THR A 47 5.40 -2.39 -3.66
N ILE A 48 5.39 -3.71 -3.67
CA ILE A 48 4.37 -4.53 -4.31
C ILE A 48 3.63 -5.32 -3.24
N THR A 49 2.32 -5.24 -3.22
CA THR A 49 1.47 -6.09 -2.40
C THR A 49 0.75 -7.09 -3.30
N THR A 50 0.85 -8.35 -2.94
CA THR A 50 0.18 -9.46 -3.64
C THR A 50 -0.34 -10.48 -2.64
N SER A 51 -1.27 -11.31 -3.05
CA SER A 51 -1.76 -12.44 -2.25
C SER A 51 -1.75 -13.70 -3.09
N GLY A 52 -1.50 -14.82 -2.46
CA GLY A 52 -1.53 -16.10 -3.15
C GLY A 52 -0.81 -17.21 -2.43
N ASP A 53 -0.52 -18.27 -3.16
CA ASP A 53 0.22 -19.43 -2.70
C ASP A 53 1.68 -19.09 -2.40
N GLU A 54 2.18 -19.54 -1.27
CA GLU A 54 3.53 -19.26 -0.80
C GLU A 54 4.61 -19.71 -1.79
N GLN A 55 4.48 -20.91 -2.33
CA GLN A 55 5.46 -21.48 -3.27
C GLN A 55 5.58 -20.66 -4.54
N ILE A 56 4.47 -20.18 -5.06
CA ILE A 56 4.46 -19.36 -6.28
C ILE A 56 5.05 -17.98 -6.01
N ILE A 57 4.74 -17.36 -4.86
CA ILE A 57 5.34 -16.08 -4.47
C ILE A 57 6.85 -16.22 -4.31
N GLU A 58 7.33 -17.29 -3.71
CA GLU A 58 8.77 -17.57 -3.61
C GLU A 58 9.44 -17.69 -4.98
N GLN A 59 8.78 -18.35 -5.93
CA GLN A 59 9.27 -18.42 -7.31
C GLN A 59 9.33 -17.05 -7.98
N ILE A 60 8.32 -16.21 -7.77
CA ILE A 60 8.31 -14.84 -8.28
C ILE A 60 9.49 -14.04 -7.70
N VAL A 61 9.74 -14.14 -6.41
CA VAL A 61 10.89 -13.48 -5.76
C VAL A 61 12.21 -13.95 -6.37
N LYS A 62 12.37 -15.25 -6.60
CA LYS A 62 13.57 -15.81 -7.25
C LYS A 62 13.74 -15.27 -8.68
N GLN A 63 12.65 -15.18 -9.43
CA GLN A 63 12.68 -14.64 -10.79
C GLN A 63 12.97 -13.15 -10.83
N LEU A 64 12.41 -12.37 -9.90
CA LEU A 64 12.72 -10.94 -9.75
C LEU A 64 14.22 -10.72 -9.54
N ARG A 65 14.85 -11.52 -8.70
CA ARG A 65 16.30 -11.42 -8.41
C ARG A 65 17.17 -11.70 -9.62
N LYS A 66 16.66 -12.36 -10.65
CA LYS A 66 17.39 -12.67 -11.89
C LYS A 66 17.31 -11.57 -12.94
N LEU A 67 16.41 -10.62 -12.80
CA LEU A 67 16.30 -9.50 -13.73
C LEU A 67 17.51 -8.57 -13.58
N VAL A 68 18.14 -8.24 -14.70
CA VAL A 68 19.36 -7.39 -14.73
C VAL A 68 19.12 -6.02 -14.10
N THR A 69 17.93 -5.46 -14.30
CA THR A 69 17.54 -4.14 -13.78
C THR A 69 17.10 -4.15 -12.31
N VAL A 70 16.97 -5.31 -11.69
CA VAL A 70 16.65 -5.46 -10.27
C VAL A 70 17.93 -5.49 -9.45
N VAL A 71 18.09 -4.49 -8.60
CA VAL A 71 19.25 -4.34 -7.71
C VAL A 71 19.10 -5.20 -6.46
N LYS A 72 17.89 -5.19 -5.86
CA LYS A 72 17.62 -5.90 -4.60
C LYS A 72 16.13 -6.21 -4.46
N VAL A 73 15.82 -7.35 -3.89
CA VAL A 73 14.47 -7.74 -3.51
C VAL A 73 14.44 -8.07 -2.03
N VAL A 74 13.49 -7.48 -1.31
CA VAL A 74 13.19 -7.78 0.09
C VAL A 74 11.78 -8.31 0.18
N ASP A 75 11.63 -9.54 0.66
CA ASP A 75 10.35 -10.11 1.06
C ASP A 75 10.19 -9.86 2.57
N PHE A 76 9.15 -9.14 2.96
CA PHE A 76 8.90 -8.80 4.36
C PHE A 76 8.28 -9.94 5.17
N TYR A 77 8.03 -11.08 4.55
CA TYR A 77 7.49 -12.25 5.25
C TYR A 77 8.44 -12.72 6.37
N GLY A 78 7.88 -12.87 7.56
CA GLY A 78 8.65 -13.29 8.72
C GLY A 78 9.57 -12.22 9.32
N MET A 79 9.52 -11.01 8.82
CA MET A 79 10.31 -9.89 9.33
C MET A 79 9.45 -8.89 10.11
N ALA A 80 10.04 -8.24 11.10
CA ALA A 80 9.44 -7.07 11.71
C ALA A 80 9.62 -5.86 10.78
N TYR A 81 8.50 -5.27 10.35
CA TYR A 81 8.50 -4.11 9.46
C TYR A 81 7.41 -3.12 9.81
N VAL A 82 7.53 -1.92 9.27
CA VAL A 82 6.51 -0.88 9.34
C VAL A 82 5.88 -0.75 7.98
N GLU A 83 4.55 -0.83 7.90
CA GLU A 83 3.82 -0.52 6.68
C GLU A 83 2.88 0.65 6.90
N ARG A 84 2.70 1.47 5.88
CA ARG A 84 1.73 2.56 5.86
C ARG A 84 1.18 2.74 4.46
N GLU A 85 -0.05 3.18 4.41
CA GLU A 85 -0.76 3.56 3.20
C GLU A 85 -1.55 4.82 3.49
N MET A 86 -1.61 5.73 2.52
CA MET A 86 -2.49 6.90 2.58
C MET A 86 -3.72 6.68 1.69
N MET A 87 -4.85 7.20 2.13
CA MET A 87 -6.12 7.08 1.45
C MET A 87 -6.88 8.40 1.50
N PHE A 88 -7.47 8.79 0.36
CA PHE A 88 -8.56 9.77 0.34
C PHE A 88 -9.89 9.03 0.22
N ILE A 89 -10.82 9.35 1.08
CA ILE A 89 -12.16 8.78 1.05
C ILE A 89 -13.20 9.91 1.07
N LYS A 90 -13.99 9.98 0.01
CA LYS A 90 -15.12 10.90 -0.09
C LYS A 90 -16.38 10.17 0.33
N VAL A 91 -17.01 10.65 1.38
CA VAL A 91 -18.17 10.02 1.98
C VAL A 91 -19.36 10.98 1.98
N HIS A 92 -20.53 10.44 1.68
CA HIS A 92 -21.78 11.20 1.85
C HIS A 92 -22.02 11.48 3.33
N ALA A 93 -22.21 12.74 3.66
CA ALA A 93 -22.38 13.22 5.04
C ALA A 93 -23.33 14.41 5.07
N GLU A 94 -24.63 14.15 4.92
CA GLU A 94 -25.64 15.17 5.12
C GLU A 94 -25.64 15.66 6.59
N GLU A 95 -26.25 16.78 6.84
CA GLU A 95 -26.19 17.46 8.14
C GLU A 95 -26.55 16.53 9.31
N SER A 96 -27.59 15.70 9.17
CA SER A 96 -28.03 14.76 10.20
C SER A 96 -27.05 13.64 10.52
N LYS A 97 -26.16 13.30 9.58
CA LYS A 97 -25.15 12.21 9.70
C LYS A 97 -23.72 12.70 9.86
N ARG A 98 -23.49 13.97 9.61
CA ARG A 98 -22.14 14.56 9.61
C ARG A 98 -21.41 14.37 10.92
N GLY A 99 -22.08 14.54 12.06
CA GLY A 99 -21.49 14.33 13.38
C GLY A 99 -21.00 12.90 13.62
N GLU A 100 -21.69 11.89 13.08
CA GLU A 100 -21.25 10.49 13.16
C GLU A 100 -20.01 10.23 12.32
N VAL A 101 -19.98 10.75 11.09
CA VAL A 101 -18.81 10.63 10.20
C VAL A 101 -17.58 11.30 10.82
N LEU A 102 -17.74 12.49 11.36
CA LEU A 102 -16.66 13.21 12.03
C LEU A 102 -16.14 12.50 13.29
N ARG A 103 -17.01 11.83 14.05
CA ARG A 103 -16.59 11.01 15.19
C ARG A 103 -15.72 9.82 14.75
N ILE A 104 -16.11 9.14 13.68
CA ILE A 104 -15.30 8.05 13.10
C ILE A 104 -13.95 8.60 12.64
N ALA A 105 -13.94 9.75 11.95
CA ALA A 105 -12.72 10.42 11.53
C ALA A 105 -11.78 10.71 12.71
N ASP A 106 -12.31 11.23 13.81
CA ASP A 106 -11.53 11.54 15.02
C ASP A 106 -10.94 10.30 15.67
N ILE A 107 -11.73 9.21 15.79
CA ILE A 107 -11.27 7.94 16.37
C ILE A 107 -10.04 7.40 15.62
N PHE A 108 -10.07 7.46 14.30
CA PHE A 108 -8.98 6.97 13.44
C PHE A 108 -7.94 8.04 13.08
N ARG A 109 -8.06 9.25 13.65
CA ARG A 109 -7.16 10.38 13.39
C ARG A 109 -7.08 10.74 11.90
N CYS A 110 -8.20 10.68 11.21
CA CYS A 110 -8.31 11.17 9.85
C CYS A 110 -8.36 12.70 9.85
N LYS A 111 -7.87 13.30 8.76
CA LYS A 111 -7.99 14.73 8.52
C LYS A 111 -9.14 14.99 7.56
N VAL A 112 -9.93 16.02 7.81
CA VAL A 112 -10.91 16.52 6.85
C VAL A 112 -10.18 17.46 5.90
N VAL A 113 -10.12 17.10 4.62
CA VAL A 113 -9.38 17.86 3.59
C VAL A 113 -10.29 18.61 2.63
N ASP A 114 -11.55 18.23 2.55
CA ASP A 114 -12.56 18.93 1.76
C ASP A 114 -13.95 18.75 2.38
N VAL A 115 -14.77 19.81 2.30
CA VAL A 115 -16.11 19.86 2.90
C VAL A 115 -17.09 20.50 1.92
N SER A 116 -18.23 19.85 1.71
CA SER A 116 -19.39 20.45 1.06
C SER A 116 -20.65 20.31 1.95
N LEU A 117 -21.77 20.79 1.46
CA LEU A 117 -23.04 20.65 2.19
C LEU A 117 -23.46 19.18 2.36
N THR A 118 -23.06 18.31 1.45
CA THR A 118 -23.51 16.91 1.39
C THR A 118 -22.41 15.88 1.59
N ASP A 119 -21.14 16.29 1.48
CA ASP A 119 -20.02 15.35 1.46
C ASP A 119 -18.84 15.84 2.29
N LEU A 120 -18.04 14.89 2.75
CA LEU A 120 -16.74 15.12 3.37
C LEU A 120 -15.69 14.28 2.64
N THR A 121 -14.52 14.85 2.40
CA THR A 121 -13.35 14.10 1.97
C THR A 121 -12.36 14.00 3.13
N LEU A 122 -12.02 12.78 3.49
CA LEU A 122 -11.12 12.44 4.58
C LEU A 122 -9.79 11.94 4.03
N GLU A 123 -8.69 12.36 4.66
CA GLU A 123 -7.36 11.79 4.46
C GLU A 123 -7.05 10.87 5.64
N ALA A 124 -6.74 9.61 5.36
CA ALA A 124 -6.39 8.63 6.37
C ALA A 124 -5.04 7.98 6.03
N THR A 125 -4.23 7.77 7.06
CA THR A 125 -2.95 7.08 6.95
C THR A 125 -2.86 6.01 8.02
N GLY A 126 -2.42 4.82 7.64
CA GLY A 126 -2.28 3.70 8.57
C GLY A 126 -1.84 2.43 7.87
N ASP A 127 -1.86 1.33 8.62
CA ASP A 127 -1.67 0.01 8.05
C ASP A 127 -2.94 -0.48 7.34
N HIS A 128 -2.82 -1.62 6.69
CA HIS A 128 -3.92 -2.20 5.92
C HIS A 128 -5.19 -2.41 6.78
N SER A 129 -5.05 -2.94 7.98
CA SER A 129 -6.20 -3.23 8.85
C SER A 129 -6.92 -1.97 9.32
N LYS A 130 -6.18 -0.92 9.64
CA LYS A 130 -6.77 0.38 10.00
C LYS A 130 -7.60 0.95 8.85
N LEU A 131 -7.04 0.98 7.64
CA LEU A 131 -7.75 1.54 6.48
C LEU A 131 -8.98 0.71 6.10
N GLN A 132 -8.91 -0.61 6.21
CA GLN A 132 -10.08 -1.47 6.00
C GLN A 132 -11.19 -1.20 7.03
N ALA A 133 -10.82 -1.01 8.29
CA ALA A 133 -11.79 -0.68 9.34
C ALA A 133 -12.51 0.65 9.07
N ILE A 134 -11.78 1.68 8.62
CA ILE A 134 -12.36 2.97 8.24
C ILE A 134 -13.36 2.80 7.09
N ILE A 135 -12.98 2.08 6.04
CA ILE A 135 -13.84 1.82 4.89
C ILE A 135 -15.13 1.11 5.33
N GLN A 136 -15.02 0.06 6.13
CA GLN A 136 -16.17 -0.70 6.62
C GLN A 136 -17.14 0.17 7.42
N LEU A 137 -16.62 1.01 8.32
CA LEU A 137 -17.46 1.88 9.15
C LEU A 137 -18.13 3.00 8.36
N LEU A 138 -17.48 3.49 7.30
CA LEU A 138 -18.02 4.57 6.48
C LEU A 138 -18.93 4.09 5.35
N GLN A 139 -18.91 2.80 5.03
CA GLN A 139 -19.71 2.24 3.94
C GLN A 139 -21.20 2.52 4.07
N LYS A 140 -21.74 2.48 5.28
CA LYS A 140 -23.18 2.72 5.56
C LYS A 140 -23.64 4.14 5.21
N PHE A 141 -22.72 5.12 5.15
CA PHE A 141 -23.07 6.49 4.79
C PHE A 141 -23.04 6.74 3.28
N GLY A 142 -22.42 5.86 2.52
CA GLY A 142 -22.19 5.95 1.09
C GLY A 142 -20.82 6.55 0.75
N ILE A 143 -19.93 5.69 0.29
CA ILE A 143 -18.60 6.11 -0.20
C ILE A 143 -18.77 6.49 -1.68
N LYS A 144 -18.46 7.73 -2.01
CA LYS A 144 -18.57 8.27 -3.38
C LYS A 144 -17.28 8.08 -4.17
N GLU A 145 -16.14 8.17 -3.50
CA GLU A 145 -14.84 8.08 -4.15
C GLU A 145 -13.80 7.59 -3.17
N LEU A 146 -12.91 6.76 -3.64
CA LEU A 146 -11.81 6.20 -2.86
C LEU A 146 -10.54 6.18 -3.71
N ALA A 147 -9.49 6.84 -3.22
CA ALA A 147 -8.17 6.80 -3.84
C ALA A 147 -7.12 6.37 -2.81
N ARG A 148 -6.25 5.44 -3.20
CA ARG A 148 -5.23 4.86 -2.31
C ARG A 148 -3.86 4.92 -2.96
N THR A 149 -2.83 5.12 -2.15
CA THR A 149 -1.44 5.11 -2.62
C THR A 149 -0.91 3.71 -2.90
N GLY A 150 -1.46 2.70 -2.22
CA GLY A 150 -0.77 1.43 -2.04
C GLY A 150 0.19 1.47 -0.85
N THR A 151 0.62 0.30 -0.42
CA THR A 151 1.43 0.12 0.79
C THR A 151 2.88 0.52 0.56
N LEU A 152 3.42 1.30 1.49
CA LEU A 152 4.86 1.51 1.68
C LEU A 152 5.32 0.65 2.85
N ALA A 153 6.53 0.11 2.79
CA ALA A 153 7.09 -0.73 3.84
C ALA A 153 8.59 -0.49 4.02
N VAL A 154 9.01 -0.46 5.28
CA VAL A 154 10.43 -0.42 5.66
C VAL A 154 10.67 -1.38 6.80
N ARG A 155 11.87 -1.98 6.86
CA ARG A 155 12.27 -2.81 8.00
C ARG A 155 12.28 -1.99 9.28
N ARG A 156 11.92 -2.63 10.39
CA ARG A 156 12.12 -2.02 11.70
C ARG A 156 13.62 -1.97 12.01
N THR A 157 14.02 -0.93 12.73
CA THR A 157 15.36 -0.85 13.31
C THR A 157 15.55 -2.03 14.27
N MET A 158 16.62 -2.79 14.14
CA MET A 158 16.94 -3.88 15.06
C MET A 158 17.07 -3.31 16.48
N GLN A 159 16.45 -3.95 17.45
CA GLN A 159 16.74 -3.68 18.85
C GLN A 159 18.09 -4.29 19.17
N SER A 160 18.84 -3.66 20.06
CA SER A 160 20.21 -4.02 20.43
C SER A 160 20.38 -5.41 21.10
N ASP A 161 19.32 -6.20 21.17
CA ASP A 161 19.33 -7.53 21.78
C ASP A 161 19.61 -8.67 20.79
N ASP A 162 19.87 -8.35 19.51
CA ASP A 162 20.20 -9.30 18.45
C ASP A 162 21.72 -9.38 18.13
N ILE A 163 22.58 -9.14 19.17
CA ILE A 163 24.03 -9.34 19.06
C ILE A 163 24.45 -10.56 19.89
#